data_7be42fe18a2f10868e6a6e1cd3cea2d8
#
_entry.id   7be42fe18a2f10868e6a6e1cd3cea2d8
#
_cell.length_a   1.000
_cell.length_b   1.000
_cell.length_c   1.000
_cell.angle_alpha   90.00
_cell.angle_beta   90.00
_cell.angle_gamma   90.00
#
_symmetry.space_group_name_H-M   'P 1'
#
loop_
_entity.id
_entity.type
_entity.pdbx_description
1 polymer ?
#
loop_
_entity_poly.entity_id
_entity_poly.type
_entity_poly.pdbx_seq_one_letter_code
_entity_poly.pdbx_strand_id
1 'polypeptide(L)'
;VTVTAKDDEVDVEDVSFKITLKTEDPGDPVMNHVYDSSNKVTTTIEMKKLDNDTSKVLMTMIDNFTKEAGSDNGSFTVRLTSRPLGNVRVDLQVEDSSRSLTLVPDNLTFTRKVAKIGSDSGDWQTPQTVTVVAVDDDYDEGEYGIDNQTFVVSVKKLCSSYGTQVDGCGTDSSDKHRSLATLDSYDNLSFIVEDNDTAGVVIASIDNNSKESGNNGTLTVKLQSRPFDRVTVNFAADNGSYMETYRGIRLDPDYLIFDNTSSDNWSTPQTIQVVSYDDHLDEGEYGKDNQTFNVWLKN
;
A
#
# COMPACT_ATOMS: atom_id res chain seq x y z
N VAL A 1 8.96 -30.79 48.18
CA VAL A 1 8.26 -30.88 46.88
C VAL A 1 8.52 -29.58 46.12
N THR A 2 9.08 -29.71 44.91
CA THR A 2 9.25 -28.57 44.00
C THR A 2 8.16 -28.61 42.95
N VAL A 3 7.53 -27.46 42.68
CA VAL A 3 6.55 -27.32 41.62
C VAL A 3 7.18 -26.42 40.55
N THR A 4 7.31 -26.95 39.34
CA THR A 4 7.90 -26.23 38.23
C THR A 4 6.82 -26.02 37.14
N ALA A 5 6.67 -24.77 36.68
CA ALA A 5 5.82 -24.48 35.55
C ALA A 5 6.52 -24.99 34.25
N LYS A 6 5.71 -25.53 33.35
CA LYS A 6 6.19 -25.92 32.01
C LYS A 6 5.89 -24.77 31.04
N ASP A 7 6.91 -24.37 30.32
CA ASP A 7 6.84 -23.40 29.23
C ASP A 7 6.15 -24.02 28.00
N ASP A 8 5.27 -23.29 27.31
CA ASP A 8 4.48 -23.85 26.22
C ASP A 8 4.26 -22.93 25.00
N GLU A 9 4.87 -21.75 24.97
CA GLU A 9 4.82 -20.76 23.87
C GLU A 9 3.40 -20.25 23.52
N VAL A 10 2.40 -20.48 24.36
CA VAL A 10 1.01 -20.07 24.15
C VAL A 10 0.68 -18.92 25.09
N ASP A 11 0.34 -17.78 24.54
CA ASP A 11 -0.12 -16.62 25.31
C ASP A 11 -1.52 -16.90 25.87
N VAL A 12 -1.60 -17.11 27.16
CA VAL A 12 -2.84 -17.32 27.94
C VAL A 12 -2.83 -16.46 29.18
N GLU A 13 -3.98 -16.37 29.85
CA GLU A 13 -4.02 -15.69 31.15
C GLU A 13 -3.25 -16.48 32.22
N ASP A 14 -2.70 -15.76 33.19
CA ASP A 14 -2.14 -16.36 34.39
C ASP A 14 -3.14 -17.28 35.07
N VAL A 15 -2.73 -18.47 35.40
CA VAL A 15 -3.63 -19.48 35.96
C VAL A 15 -3.33 -19.73 37.45
N SER A 16 -4.36 -19.56 38.31
CA SER A 16 -4.30 -19.97 39.69
C SER A 16 -4.74 -21.43 39.85
N PHE A 17 -3.99 -22.20 40.60
CA PHE A 17 -4.31 -23.60 40.91
C PHE A 17 -4.07 -23.92 42.39
N LYS A 18 -4.65 -25.02 42.84
CA LYS A 18 -4.58 -25.46 44.22
C LYS A 18 -3.85 -26.80 44.28
N ILE A 19 -2.85 -26.89 45.13
CA ILE A 19 -2.23 -28.14 45.51
C ILE A 19 -2.82 -28.59 46.83
N THR A 20 -3.45 -29.74 46.83
CA THR A 20 -4.01 -30.35 48.06
C THR A 20 -3.05 -31.41 48.53
N LEU A 21 -2.53 -31.23 49.73
CA LEU A 21 -1.74 -32.21 50.42
C LEU A 21 -2.69 -32.98 51.36
N LYS A 22 -2.66 -34.27 51.22
CA LYS A 22 -3.42 -35.18 52.12
C LYS A 22 -2.43 -36.07 52.85
N THR A 23 -2.64 -36.21 54.13
CA THR A 23 -1.93 -37.23 54.89
C THR A 23 -2.68 -38.54 54.78
N GLU A 24 -1.97 -39.62 54.45
CA GLU A 24 -2.51 -40.97 54.48
C GLU A 24 -1.64 -41.79 55.41
N ASP A 25 -2.29 -42.57 56.29
CA ASP A 25 -1.60 -43.54 57.12
C ASP A 25 -1.48 -44.86 56.34
N PRO A 26 -0.29 -45.32 55.99
CA PRO A 26 -0.09 -46.59 55.27
C PRO A 26 -0.24 -47.82 56.13
N GLY A 27 -0.85 -47.68 57.31
CA GLY A 27 -1.05 -48.81 58.22
C GLY A 27 0.08 -49.03 59.27
N ASP A 28 0.81 -47.98 59.58
CA ASP A 28 1.78 -48.00 60.66
C ASP A 28 1.04 -48.01 62.03
N PRO A 29 1.09 -49.11 62.81
CA PRO A 29 0.39 -49.24 64.07
C PRO A 29 0.85 -48.25 65.12
N VAL A 30 2.03 -47.62 64.97
CA VAL A 30 2.57 -46.62 65.91
C VAL A 30 2.00 -45.22 65.65
N MET A 31 1.72 -44.92 64.39
CA MET A 31 1.21 -43.62 63.92
C MET A 31 -0.33 -43.58 63.84
N ASN A 32 -0.98 -44.70 64.01
CA ASN A 32 -2.44 -44.87 63.85
C ASN A 32 -3.26 -43.97 64.78
N HIS A 33 -2.70 -43.48 65.85
CA HIS A 33 -3.40 -42.55 66.76
C HIS A 33 -3.31 -41.07 66.40
N VAL A 34 -2.41 -40.75 65.49
CA VAL A 34 -2.13 -39.34 65.07
C VAL A 34 -2.70 -39.03 63.66
N TYR A 35 -2.71 -40.02 62.76
CA TYR A 35 -3.11 -39.83 61.38
C TYR A 35 -4.09 -40.91 60.87
N ASP A 36 -5.00 -41.39 61.75
CA ASP A 36 -5.98 -42.39 61.36
C ASP A 36 -6.92 -41.85 60.27
N SER A 37 -7.69 -42.76 59.64
CA SER A 37 -8.62 -42.43 58.55
C SER A 37 -9.69 -41.42 58.92
N SER A 38 -9.88 -41.15 60.22
CA SER A 38 -10.82 -40.15 60.75
C SER A 38 -10.18 -38.77 60.92
N ASN A 39 -8.84 -38.68 61.00
CA ASN A 39 -8.09 -37.46 61.19
C ASN A 39 -7.21 -37.07 59.95
N LYS A 40 -7.76 -37.22 58.78
CA LYS A 40 -7.08 -36.77 57.54
C LYS A 40 -6.86 -35.27 57.57
N VAL A 41 -5.61 -34.84 57.68
CA VAL A 41 -5.26 -33.43 57.54
C VAL A 41 -5.14 -33.12 56.04
N THR A 42 -5.98 -32.22 55.59
CA THR A 42 -5.92 -31.72 54.21
C THR A 42 -5.46 -30.27 54.27
N THR A 43 -4.33 -29.99 53.66
CA THR A 43 -3.82 -28.63 53.52
C THR A 43 -3.84 -28.24 52.04
N THR A 44 -4.38 -27.09 51.74
CA THR A 44 -4.43 -26.56 50.39
C THR A 44 -3.49 -25.36 50.27
N ILE A 45 -2.62 -25.42 49.29
CA ILE A 45 -1.71 -24.32 48.93
C ILE A 45 -2.19 -23.76 47.59
N GLU A 46 -2.46 -22.46 47.59
CA GLU A 46 -2.77 -21.75 46.35
C GLU A 46 -1.48 -21.30 45.70
N MET A 47 -1.36 -21.54 44.40
CA MET A 47 -0.22 -21.15 43.57
C MET A 47 -0.71 -20.51 42.28
N LYS A 48 0.14 -19.69 41.65
CA LYS A 48 -0.13 -19.04 40.40
C LYS A 48 0.94 -19.44 39.38
N LYS A 49 0.51 -19.96 38.23
CA LYS A 49 1.37 -20.08 37.02
C LYS A 49 1.31 -18.73 36.33
N LEU A 50 2.44 -18.07 36.18
CA LEU A 50 2.56 -16.87 35.37
C LEU A 50 2.84 -17.27 33.94
N ASP A 51 2.18 -16.63 33.00
CA ASP A 51 2.46 -16.74 31.58
C ASP A 51 3.55 -15.73 31.20
N ASN A 52 4.42 -16.10 30.26
CA ASN A 52 5.51 -15.26 29.79
C ASN A 52 5.47 -15.02 28.29
N ASP A 53 4.46 -15.56 27.63
CA ASP A 53 4.27 -15.39 26.18
C ASP A 53 3.49 -14.12 25.86
N THR A 54 3.65 -13.60 24.64
CA THR A 54 2.91 -12.44 24.17
C THR A 54 2.53 -12.64 22.70
N SER A 55 1.25 -12.58 22.44
CA SER A 55 0.70 -12.70 21.10
C SER A 55 0.86 -11.41 20.31
N LYS A 56 1.55 -11.48 19.18
CA LYS A 56 1.75 -10.38 18.23
C LYS A 56 1.80 -10.90 16.80
N VAL A 57 1.42 -10.06 15.85
CA VAL A 57 1.79 -10.19 14.45
C VAL A 57 3.04 -9.34 14.26
N LEU A 58 4.14 -9.98 13.94
CA LEU A 58 5.40 -9.29 13.66
C LEU A 58 5.57 -9.16 12.16
N MET A 59 5.61 -7.93 11.68
CA MET A 59 5.97 -7.58 10.32
C MET A 59 7.41 -7.08 10.30
N THR A 60 8.21 -7.59 9.38
CA THR A 60 9.63 -7.22 9.26
C THR A 60 9.94 -6.83 7.84
N MET A 61 10.38 -5.59 7.64
CA MET A 61 10.78 -5.04 6.36
C MET A 61 11.99 -5.81 5.79
N ILE A 62 11.95 -6.13 4.51
CA ILE A 62 13.08 -6.63 3.72
C ILE A 62 13.53 -5.56 2.75
N ASP A 63 12.58 -5.04 1.94
CA ASP A 63 12.81 -3.98 0.97
C ASP A 63 11.60 -3.04 0.98
N ASN A 64 11.83 -1.75 1.22
CA ASN A 64 10.79 -0.75 1.33
C ASN A 64 10.58 0.07 0.04
N PHE A 65 11.19 -0.35 -1.06
CA PHE A 65 11.14 0.38 -2.32
C PHE A 65 10.48 -0.44 -3.42
N THR A 66 9.65 0.19 -4.25
CA THR A 66 9.03 -0.40 -5.43
C THR A 66 8.89 0.64 -6.53
N LYS A 67 8.87 0.21 -7.79
CA LYS A 67 8.73 1.07 -8.97
C LYS A 67 7.52 0.67 -9.78
N GLU A 68 6.84 1.63 -10.36
CA GLU A 68 5.72 1.38 -11.27
C GLU A 68 6.19 0.69 -12.55
N ALA A 69 7.25 1.19 -13.17
CA ALA A 69 7.84 0.55 -14.33
C ALA A 69 8.90 -0.46 -13.94
N GLY A 70 8.60 -1.74 -14.01
CA GLY A 70 9.63 -2.75 -13.94
C GLY A 70 9.39 -3.89 -12.96
N SER A 71 10.49 -4.55 -12.57
CA SER A 71 10.50 -5.73 -11.69
C SER A 71 11.02 -5.44 -10.29
N ASP A 72 11.16 -4.17 -9.93
CA ASP A 72 11.68 -3.78 -8.61
C ASP A 72 10.51 -3.68 -7.64
N ASN A 73 10.32 -4.74 -6.86
CA ASN A 73 9.20 -4.88 -5.94
C ASN A 73 9.70 -4.82 -4.49
N GLY A 74 8.98 -4.07 -3.66
CA GLY A 74 9.18 -4.08 -2.23
C GLY A 74 8.80 -5.43 -1.61
N SER A 75 9.26 -5.70 -0.41
CA SER A 75 8.91 -6.94 0.29
C SER A 75 9.08 -6.84 1.80
N PHE A 76 8.29 -7.64 2.50
CA PHE A 76 8.38 -7.82 3.95
C PHE A 76 7.97 -9.24 4.34
N THR A 77 8.27 -9.61 5.57
CA THR A 77 7.80 -10.88 6.14
C THR A 77 6.83 -10.67 7.27
N VAL A 78 5.96 -11.64 7.45
CA VAL A 78 4.98 -11.70 8.55
C VAL A 78 5.12 -13.03 9.28
N ARG A 79 5.11 -13.01 10.62
CA ARG A 79 5.03 -14.18 11.49
C ARG A 79 4.27 -13.86 12.77
N LEU A 80 3.88 -14.88 13.51
CA LEU A 80 3.35 -14.71 14.87
C LEU A 80 4.48 -14.80 15.91
N THR A 81 4.28 -14.19 17.07
CA THR A 81 5.25 -14.22 18.18
C THR A 81 4.97 -15.30 19.21
N SER A 82 3.74 -15.78 19.29
CA SER A 82 3.33 -16.91 20.16
C SER A 82 2.50 -17.92 19.40
N ARG A 83 2.42 -19.13 19.92
CA ARG A 83 1.68 -20.24 19.31
C ARG A 83 0.17 -20.00 19.42
N PRO A 84 -0.55 -19.97 18.29
CA PRO A 84 -2.00 -19.74 18.33
C PRO A 84 -2.75 -20.99 18.81
N LEU A 85 -3.94 -20.80 19.38
CA LEU A 85 -4.83 -21.88 19.77
C LEU A 85 -5.56 -22.52 18.58
N GLY A 86 -5.72 -21.79 17.48
CA GLY A 86 -6.28 -22.27 16.21
C GLY A 86 -5.44 -21.78 15.01
N ASN A 87 -5.91 -22.00 13.78
CA ASN A 87 -5.29 -21.36 12.63
C ASN A 87 -5.62 -19.87 12.64
N VAL A 88 -4.64 -19.04 12.36
CA VAL A 88 -4.77 -17.58 12.32
C VAL A 88 -4.62 -17.10 10.87
N ARG A 89 -5.60 -16.38 10.37
CA ARG A 89 -5.53 -15.66 9.11
C ARG A 89 -5.27 -14.18 9.39
N VAL A 90 -4.28 -13.64 8.71
CA VAL A 90 -3.89 -12.23 8.73
C VAL A 90 -4.24 -11.64 7.38
N ASP A 91 -5.20 -10.74 7.34
CA ASP A 91 -5.53 -9.94 6.16
C ASP A 91 -4.76 -8.62 6.23
N LEU A 92 -4.10 -8.25 5.15
CA LEU A 92 -3.27 -7.06 5.02
C LEU A 92 -3.99 -5.99 4.21
N GLN A 93 -3.60 -4.74 4.37
CA GLN A 93 -4.10 -3.63 3.55
C GLN A 93 -3.01 -2.57 3.35
N VAL A 94 -3.16 -1.82 2.27
CA VAL A 94 -2.50 -0.52 2.09
C VAL A 94 -3.43 0.55 2.64
N GLU A 95 -2.93 1.44 3.48
CA GLU A 95 -3.71 2.51 4.13
C GLU A 95 -3.89 3.72 3.22
N ASP A 96 -4.14 3.50 1.94
CA ASP A 96 -4.49 4.58 1.03
C ASP A 96 -5.56 4.12 0.03
N SER A 97 -6.39 5.07 -0.38
CA SER A 97 -7.39 4.89 -1.42
C SER A 97 -6.82 5.02 -2.84
N SER A 98 -5.59 5.47 -3.00
CA SER A 98 -4.89 5.44 -4.27
C SER A 98 -4.59 3.97 -4.61
N ARG A 99 -4.85 3.55 -5.81
CA ARG A 99 -4.71 2.17 -6.24
C ARG A 99 -3.28 1.79 -6.60
N SER A 100 -2.31 2.54 -6.13
CA SER A 100 -0.92 2.50 -6.57
C SER A 100 -0.13 1.29 -6.07
N LEU A 101 -0.66 0.54 -5.07
CA LEU A 101 0.00 -0.65 -4.53
C LEU A 101 -0.89 -1.88 -4.46
N THR A 102 -0.29 -3.03 -4.75
CA THR A 102 -0.89 -4.36 -4.57
C THR A 102 -0.01 -5.23 -3.68
N LEU A 103 -0.62 -5.94 -2.73
CA LEU A 103 0.06 -6.91 -1.86
C LEU A 103 -0.11 -8.33 -2.40
N VAL A 104 0.97 -9.09 -2.52
CA VAL A 104 0.96 -10.46 -3.05
C VAL A 104 1.75 -11.40 -2.12
N PRO A 105 1.04 -12.26 -1.37
CA PRO A 105 -0.41 -12.31 -1.16
C PRO A 105 -0.91 -11.18 -0.24
N ASP A 106 -2.21 -10.83 -0.33
CA ASP A 106 -2.87 -9.86 0.55
C ASP A 106 -3.39 -10.47 1.85
N ASN A 107 -3.28 -11.78 1.99
CA ASN A 107 -3.61 -12.49 3.22
C ASN A 107 -2.69 -13.69 3.43
N LEU A 108 -2.45 -14.01 4.70
CA LEU A 108 -1.60 -15.11 5.13
C LEU A 108 -2.33 -15.99 6.14
N THR A 109 -2.04 -17.29 6.13
CA THR A 109 -2.59 -18.21 7.11
C THR A 109 -1.47 -18.90 7.85
N PHE A 110 -1.52 -18.82 9.18
CA PHE A 110 -0.61 -19.49 10.10
C PHE A 110 -1.33 -20.64 10.75
N THR A 111 -0.77 -21.86 10.61
CA THR A 111 -1.42 -23.06 11.11
C THR A 111 -0.89 -23.45 12.48
N ARG A 112 -1.82 -23.83 13.36
CA ARG A 112 -1.49 -24.63 14.53
C ARG A 112 -1.33 -26.08 14.08
N LYS A 113 -0.12 -26.53 13.76
CA LYS A 113 0.09 -27.99 13.65
C LYS A 113 0.16 -28.58 15.03
N VAL A 114 -0.88 -29.34 15.39
CA VAL A 114 -0.83 -30.26 16.52
C VAL A 114 -0.08 -31.50 16.05
N ALA A 115 1.23 -31.46 16.11
CA ALA A 115 2.01 -32.68 15.94
C ALA A 115 1.97 -33.48 17.25
N LYS A 116 2.08 -34.81 17.15
CA LYS A 116 2.24 -35.75 18.26
C LYS A 116 3.12 -35.14 19.34
N ILE A 117 2.75 -35.39 20.62
CA ILE A 117 3.54 -34.95 21.79
C ILE A 117 5.05 -35.08 21.51
N GLY A 118 5.75 -33.96 21.37
CA GLY A 118 7.19 -33.88 21.20
C GLY A 118 7.73 -33.34 19.85
N SER A 119 6.88 -32.96 18.89
CA SER A 119 7.32 -32.24 17.69
C SER A 119 6.35 -31.09 17.38
N ASP A 120 6.63 -29.92 17.88
CA ASP A 120 5.97 -28.66 17.51
C ASP A 120 6.49 -28.22 16.13
N SER A 121 5.78 -28.60 15.07
CA SER A 121 6.07 -28.14 13.72
C SER A 121 4.90 -27.35 13.15
N GLY A 122 4.47 -26.30 13.88
CA GLY A 122 3.60 -25.26 13.36
C GLY A 122 4.39 -24.30 12.48
N ASP A 123 3.73 -23.69 11.50
CA ASP A 123 4.35 -22.66 10.66
C ASP A 123 4.18 -21.23 11.20
N TRP A 124 3.59 -21.10 12.40
CA TRP A 124 3.29 -19.81 13.01
C TRP A 124 4.56 -18.94 13.25
N GLN A 125 5.71 -19.58 13.54
CA GLN A 125 7.01 -18.90 13.68
C GLN A 125 7.72 -18.68 12.35
N THR A 126 7.33 -19.40 11.30
CA THR A 126 7.99 -19.33 10.01
C THR A 126 7.59 -18.04 9.31
N PRO A 127 8.54 -17.12 9.02
CA PRO A 127 8.22 -15.92 8.29
C PRO A 127 7.66 -16.24 6.90
N GLN A 128 6.49 -15.68 6.56
CA GLN A 128 5.91 -15.73 5.23
C GLN A 128 6.16 -14.40 4.54
N THR A 129 6.63 -14.46 3.30
CA THR A 129 6.96 -13.25 2.53
C THR A 129 5.75 -12.71 1.80
N VAL A 130 5.60 -11.39 1.83
CA VAL A 130 4.65 -10.62 1.04
C VAL A 130 5.44 -9.71 0.12
N THR A 131 5.11 -9.72 -1.16
CA THR A 131 5.65 -8.82 -2.17
C THR A 131 4.72 -7.61 -2.30
N VAL A 132 5.31 -6.43 -2.36
CA VAL A 132 4.61 -5.15 -2.58
C VAL A 132 4.89 -4.72 -4.01
N VAL A 133 3.85 -4.67 -4.81
CA VAL A 133 3.93 -4.39 -6.24
C VAL A 133 3.28 -3.04 -6.52
N ALA A 134 4.02 -2.12 -7.12
CA ALA A 134 3.44 -0.89 -7.63
C ALA A 134 2.55 -1.19 -8.85
N VAL A 135 1.50 -0.41 -9.00
CA VAL A 135 0.58 -0.49 -10.14
C VAL A 135 0.99 0.59 -11.13
N ASP A 136 1.45 0.16 -12.29
CA ASP A 136 1.80 1.06 -13.40
C ASP A 136 0.52 1.67 -13.99
N ASP A 137 0.43 2.99 -14.02
CA ASP A 137 -0.67 3.70 -14.67
C ASP A 137 -0.15 4.91 -15.48
N ASP A 138 -0.92 5.89 -15.81
CA ASP A 138 -0.46 7.03 -16.63
C ASP A 138 -0.54 8.36 -15.87
N TYR A 139 -0.73 8.33 -14.55
CA TYR A 139 -0.79 9.54 -13.72
C TYR A 139 0.60 9.92 -13.22
N ASP A 140 0.96 11.17 -13.31
CA ASP A 140 2.09 11.74 -12.58
C ASP A 140 1.64 12.03 -11.14
N GLU A 141 2.02 11.13 -10.25
CA GLU A 141 1.60 11.13 -8.85
C GLU A 141 2.74 11.64 -7.97
N GLY A 142 2.65 12.58 -7.33
CA GLY A 142 3.69 13.14 -6.49
C GLY A 142 3.54 14.66 -6.37
N GLU A 143 4.39 15.26 -5.60
CA GLU A 143 4.54 16.70 -5.60
C GLU A 143 5.48 17.11 -6.76
N TYR A 144 5.24 18.26 -7.34
CA TYR A 144 6.06 18.80 -8.43
C TYR A 144 7.58 18.64 -8.15
N GLY A 145 8.22 17.77 -8.95
CA GLY A 145 9.64 17.45 -8.83
C GLY A 145 10.00 16.41 -7.78
N ILE A 146 9.02 15.68 -7.23
CA ILE A 146 9.22 14.54 -6.34
C ILE A 146 8.38 13.38 -6.85
N ASP A 147 8.99 12.48 -7.59
CA ASP A 147 8.33 11.33 -8.23
C ASP A 147 8.13 10.14 -7.28
N ASN A 148 8.32 10.33 -5.98
CA ASN A 148 8.22 9.28 -4.99
C ASN A 148 7.07 9.53 -4.02
N GLN A 149 6.21 8.52 -3.86
CA GLN A 149 5.15 8.51 -2.86
C GLN A 149 5.47 7.56 -1.72
N THR A 150 4.86 7.80 -0.56
CA THR A 150 5.00 6.91 0.60
C THR A 150 3.65 6.35 0.99
N PHE A 151 3.57 5.02 1.06
CA PHE A 151 2.37 4.28 1.45
C PHE A 151 2.62 3.48 2.71
N VAL A 152 1.56 3.27 3.49
CA VAL A 152 1.60 2.49 4.72
C VAL A 152 0.87 1.17 4.51
N VAL A 153 1.56 0.07 4.84
CA VAL A 153 0.97 -1.27 4.88
C VAL A 153 0.69 -1.64 6.33
N SER A 154 -0.51 -2.11 6.59
CA SER A 154 -0.97 -2.48 7.91
C SER A 154 -1.77 -3.78 7.92
N VAL A 155 -2.05 -4.31 9.11
CA VAL A 155 -2.95 -5.45 9.29
C VAL A 155 -4.39 -4.96 9.25
N LYS A 156 -5.16 -5.40 8.26
CA LYS A 156 -6.57 -5.07 8.11
C LYS A 156 -7.46 -5.83 9.08
N LYS A 157 -7.19 -7.13 9.25
CA LYS A 157 -8.01 -8.03 10.05
C LYS A 157 -7.24 -9.26 10.46
N LEU A 158 -7.53 -9.75 11.66
CA LEU A 158 -7.09 -11.05 12.16
C LEU A 158 -8.29 -11.95 12.41
N CYS A 159 -8.16 -13.20 11.97
CA CYS A 159 -9.17 -14.23 12.19
C CYS A 159 -8.52 -15.49 12.76
N SER A 160 -9.08 -16.03 13.84
CA SER A 160 -8.68 -17.33 14.38
C SER A 160 -9.78 -18.37 14.15
N SER A 161 -9.39 -19.60 13.79
CA SER A 161 -10.30 -20.74 13.64
C SER A 161 -10.53 -21.52 14.93
N TYR A 162 -10.05 -21.02 16.07
CA TYR A 162 -10.31 -21.62 17.37
C TYR A 162 -11.75 -21.37 17.81
N GLY A 163 -12.46 -22.43 18.21
CA GLY A 163 -13.87 -22.34 18.55
C GLY A 163 -14.81 -22.45 17.34
N THR A 164 -16.06 -22.02 17.48
CA THR A 164 -17.05 -22.00 16.39
C THR A 164 -16.76 -20.86 15.42
N GLN A 165 -16.63 -21.18 14.14
CA GLN A 165 -16.35 -20.19 13.11
C GLN A 165 -17.61 -19.41 12.73
N VAL A 166 -17.47 -18.07 12.66
CA VAL A 166 -18.41 -17.17 12.00
C VAL A 166 -17.62 -16.37 10.97
N ASP A 167 -18.01 -16.42 9.69
CA ASP A 167 -17.36 -15.74 8.58
C ASP A 167 -15.85 -15.98 8.45
N GLY A 168 -15.41 -17.22 8.74
CA GLY A 168 -14.00 -17.60 8.68
C GLY A 168 -13.16 -17.11 9.86
N CYS A 169 -13.76 -16.38 10.80
CA CYS A 169 -13.15 -15.97 12.06
C CYS A 169 -13.77 -16.73 13.22
N GLY A 170 -12.95 -17.35 14.09
CA GLY A 170 -13.40 -18.04 15.28
C GLY A 170 -14.15 -17.10 16.25
N THR A 171 -15.06 -17.66 17.05
CA THR A 171 -15.87 -16.91 18.02
C THR A 171 -15.29 -16.91 19.44
N ASP A 172 -14.31 -17.78 19.70
CA ASP A 172 -13.72 -17.94 21.02
C ASP A 172 -12.75 -16.79 21.34
N SER A 173 -13.05 -16.04 22.39
CA SER A 173 -12.22 -14.92 22.88
C SER A 173 -10.94 -15.38 23.60
N SER A 174 -10.78 -16.68 23.85
CA SER A 174 -9.59 -17.22 24.51
C SER A 174 -8.35 -17.25 23.62
N ASP A 175 -8.51 -17.15 22.29
CA ASP A 175 -7.38 -16.99 21.38
C ASP A 175 -6.96 -15.51 21.35
N LYS A 176 -5.83 -15.22 21.97
CA LYS A 176 -5.29 -13.86 22.08
C LYS A 176 -4.98 -13.23 20.73
N HIS A 177 -4.60 -14.02 19.71
CA HIS A 177 -4.39 -13.51 18.35
C HIS A 177 -5.66 -12.90 17.73
N ARG A 178 -6.83 -13.33 18.19
CA ARG A 178 -8.09 -12.72 17.78
C ARG A 178 -8.33 -11.37 18.45
N SER A 179 -7.94 -11.23 19.71
CA SER A 179 -8.10 -9.96 20.44
C SER A 179 -7.18 -8.86 19.93
N LEU A 180 -6.09 -9.22 19.22
CA LEU A 180 -5.19 -8.28 18.58
C LEU A 180 -5.86 -7.50 17.43
N ALA A 181 -6.93 -8.02 16.83
CA ALA A 181 -7.68 -7.30 15.78
C ALA A 181 -8.33 -5.99 16.27
N THR A 182 -8.36 -5.76 17.58
CA THR A 182 -8.90 -4.55 18.21
C THR A 182 -7.84 -3.66 18.85
N LEU A 183 -6.57 -4.05 18.76
CA LEU A 183 -5.46 -3.32 19.39
C LEU A 183 -4.67 -2.54 18.32
N ASP A 184 -4.42 -1.27 18.57
CA ASP A 184 -3.58 -0.35 17.79
C ASP A 184 -2.08 -0.71 17.81
N SER A 185 -1.73 -2.00 17.96
CA SER A 185 -0.37 -2.46 18.20
C SER A 185 0.24 -3.27 17.06
N TYR A 186 -0.09 -2.93 15.81
CA TYR A 186 0.62 -3.46 14.66
C TYR A 186 1.77 -2.53 14.27
N ASP A 187 2.90 -3.12 13.96
CA ASP A 187 3.97 -2.38 13.33
C ASP A 187 3.55 -2.07 11.89
N ASN A 188 3.20 -0.81 11.61
CA ASN A 188 2.95 -0.36 10.26
C ASN A 188 4.27 -0.29 9.50
N LEU A 189 4.28 -0.69 8.23
CA LEU A 189 5.44 -0.60 7.36
C LEU A 189 5.22 0.46 6.29
N SER A 190 6.21 1.34 6.10
CA SER A 190 6.16 2.38 5.08
C SER A 190 6.95 1.95 3.86
N PHE A 191 6.33 2.05 2.69
CA PHE A 191 6.92 1.76 1.39
C PHE A 191 7.00 3.02 0.55
N ILE A 192 8.07 3.12 -0.23
CA ILE A 192 8.29 4.19 -1.20
C ILE A 192 7.98 3.61 -2.58
N VAL A 193 7.14 4.30 -3.34
CA VAL A 193 6.83 4.00 -4.73
C VAL A 193 7.48 5.07 -5.59
N GLU A 194 8.26 4.66 -6.57
CA GLU A 194 8.79 5.54 -7.61
C GLU A 194 7.82 5.52 -8.79
N ASP A 195 7.21 6.67 -9.04
CA ASP A 195 6.39 6.97 -10.20
C ASP A 195 7.29 7.12 -11.45
N ASN A 196 6.85 6.64 -12.59
CA ASN A 196 7.58 6.72 -13.85
C ASN A 196 6.98 7.74 -14.83
N ASP A 197 5.86 8.34 -14.49
CA ASP A 197 5.18 9.32 -15.29
C ASP A 197 5.69 10.75 -15.03
N THR A 198 5.50 11.63 -15.97
CA THR A 198 5.90 13.03 -15.82
C THR A 198 4.89 13.93 -16.51
N ALA A 199 4.34 14.89 -15.78
CA ALA A 199 3.40 15.85 -16.35
C ALA A 199 4.09 16.78 -17.35
N GLY A 200 3.47 16.94 -18.50
CA GLY A 200 4.00 17.79 -19.53
C GLY A 200 3.06 17.99 -20.71
N VAL A 201 3.39 18.97 -21.54
CA VAL A 201 2.71 19.25 -22.80
C VAL A 201 3.68 18.97 -23.93
N VAL A 202 3.29 18.04 -24.81
CA VAL A 202 4.07 17.71 -26.03
C VAL A 202 3.49 18.47 -27.21
N ILE A 203 4.30 19.32 -27.82
CA ILE A 203 3.95 20.08 -29.02
C ILE A 203 4.80 19.56 -30.18
N ALA A 204 4.16 19.22 -31.29
CA ALA A 204 4.82 18.81 -32.51
C ALA A 204 4.32 19.61 -33.70
N SER A 205 5.21 20.12 -34.52
CA SER A 205 4.86 20.76 -35.78
C SER A 205 4.64 19.70 -36.87
N ILE A 206 3.50 19.76 -37.56
CA ILE A 206 3.19 18.93 -38.72
C ILE A 206 3.55 19.70 -40.01
N ASP A 207 3.10 20.94 -40.10
CA ASP A 207 3.46 21.86 -41.16
C ASP A 207 3.80 23.22 -40.54
N ASN A 208 5.03 23.65 -40.69
CA ASN A 208 5.54 24.91 -40.12
C ASN A 208 5.44 26.08 -41.12
N ASN A 209 4.77 25.89 -42.23
CA ASN A 209 4.56 26.93 -43.24
C ASN A 209 3.10 27.36 -43.25
N SER A 210 2.87 28.64 -43.09
CA SER A 210 1.55 29.25 -43.27
C SER A 210 1.67 30.31 -44.36
N LYS A 211 0.68 30.36 -45.28
CA LYS A 211 0.65 31.31 -46.39
C LYS A 211 -0.58 32.20 -46.26
N GLU A 212 -0.38 33.49 -46.51
CA GLU A 212 -1.47 34.46 -46.53
C GLU A 212 -2.58 34.09 -47.51
N SER A 213 -2.21 33.47 -48.63
CA SER A 213 -3.14 33.05 -49.67
C SER A 213 -3.82 31.71 -49.46
N GLY A 214 -3.80 31.14 -48.23
CA GLY A 214 -4.71 30.09 -47.90
C GLY A 214 -4.20 28.74 -47.40
N ASN A 215 -2.91 28.45 -47.39
CA ASN A 215 -2.42 27.23 -46.70
C ASN A 215 -2.03 27.56 -45.26
N ASN A 216 -2.70 26.93 -44.33
CA ASN A 216 -2.39 27.09 -42.90
C ASN A 216 -1.28 26.13 -42.46
N GLY A 217 -0.39 26.61 -41.63
CA GLY A 217 0.48 25.74 -40.84
C GLY A 217 -0.32 24.92 -39.84
N THR A 218 0.24 23.83 -39.38
CA THR A 218 -0.41 22.95 -38.39
C THR A 218 0.56 22.47 -37.34
N LEU A 219 0.11 22.47 -36.10
CA LEU A 219 0.81 21.82 -35.00
C LEU A 219 -0.17 20.91 -34.24
N THR A 220 0.39 19.91 -33.58
CA THR A 220 -0.38 19.04 -32.72
C THR A 220 0.11 19.14 -31.29
N VAL A 221 -0.82 18.95 -30.36
CA VAL A 221 -0.57 19.05 -28.93
C VAL A 221 -1.22 17.87 -28.24
N LYS A 222 -0.51 17.26 -27.28
CA LYS A 222 -1.05 16.27 -26.36
C LYS A 222 -0.41 16.47 -24.98
N LEU A 223 -1.00 15.90 -23.95
CA LEU A 223 -0.35 15.79 -22.64
C LEU A 223 0.63 14.61 -22.63
N GLN A 224 1.58 14.64 -21.72
CA GLN A 224 2.57 13.58 -21.54
C GLN A 224 2.08 12.52 -20.57
N SER A 225 1.37 12.93 -19.49
CA SER A 225 0.72 12.05 -18.53
C SER A 225 -0.78 12.34 -18.45
N ARG A 226 -1.52 11.45 -17.82
CA ARG A 226 -2.97 11.55 -17.62
C ARG A 226 -3.28 12.60 -16.55
N PRO A 227 -4.12 13.60 -16.82
CA PRO A 227 -4.44 14.61 -15.82
C PRO A 227 -5.46 14.07 -14.80
N PHE A 228 -5.34 14.46 -13.54
CA PHE A 228 -6.35 14.17 -12.51
C PHE A 228 -7.69 14.85 -12.76
N ASP A 229 -7.66 16.04 -13.38
CA ASP A 229 -8.82 16.84 -13.70
C ASP A 229 -8.64 17.51 -15.08
N ARG A 230 -9.60 18.31 -15.49
CA ARG A 230 -9.60 19.04 -16.74
C ARG A 230 -8.42 20.02 -16.82
N VAL A 231 -7.62 19.90 -17.86
CA VAL A 231 -6.51 20.81 -18.19
C VAL A 231 -6.86 21.65 -19.39
N THR A 232 -6.72 22.98 -19.28
CA THR A 232 -6.82 23.92 -20.39
C THR A 232 -5.43 24.43 -20.73
N VAL A 233 -4.98 24.18 -21.96
CA VAL A 233 -3.69 24.64 -22.47
C VAL A 233 -3.94 25.82 -23.39
N ASN A 234 -3.46 27.00 -23.00
CA ASN A 234 -3.59 28.24 -23.77
C ASN A 234 -2.30 28.50 -24.56
N PHE A 235 -2.45 29.03 -25.75
CA PHE A 235 -1.34 29.33 -26.63
C PHE A 235 -1.29 30.82 -26.98
N ALA A 236 -0.10 31.29 -27.24
CA ALA A 236 0.14 32.60 -27.79
C ALA A 236 1.11 32.48 -28.98
N ALA A 237 1.00 33.39 -29.91
CA ALA A 237 1.89 33.52 -31.03
C ALA A 237 2.53 34.89 -31.06
N ASP A 238 3.74 34.98 -31.60
CA ASP A 238 4.40 36.23 -31.83
C ASP A 238 3.70 37.01 -32.95
N ASN A 239 3.35 38.28 -32.71
CA ASN A 239 2.68 39.13 -33.66
C ASN A 239 3.65 39.95 -34.51
N GLY A 240 4.94 39.59 -34.50
CA GLY A 240 5.98 40.36 -35.16
C GLY A 240 6.27 41.71 -34.50
N SER A 241 7.39 42.33 -34.87
CA SER A 241 7.87 43.58 -34.21
C SER A 241 7.12 44.84 -34.58
N TYR A 242 6.00 44.78 -35.30
CA TYR A 242 5.26 45.96 -35.75
C TYR A 242 3.88 46.04 -35.11
N MET A 243 3.59 47.20 -34.56
CA MET A 243 2.43 47.54 -33.70
C MET A 243 1.06 47.54 -34.41
N GLU A 244 0.89 46.91 -35.54
CA GLU A 244 -0.40 46.88 -36.25
C GLU A 244 -1.09 45.54 -36.08
N THR A 245 -2.35 45.57 -35.68
CA THR A 245 -3.22 44.48 -35.22
C THR A 245 -3.55 43.42 -36.29
N TYR A 246 -3.00 43.49 -37.46
CA TYR A 246 -3.33 42.61 -38.60
C TYR A 246 -2.12 41.96 -39.26
N ARG A 247 -0.92 42.11 -38.70
CA ARG A 247 0.30 41.54 -39.23
C ARG A 247 0.73 40.39 -38.34
N GLY A 248 0.83 39.22 -38.90
CA GLY A 248 1.31 38.06 -38.17
C GLY A 248 0.43 36.83 -38.34
N ILE A 249 0.39 36.02 -37.33
CA ILE A 249 -0.38 34.77 -37.32
C ILE A 249 -1.43 34.77 -36.23
N ARG A 250 -2.49 34.02 -36.44
CA ARG A 250 -3.43 33.61 -35.37
C ARG A 250 -3.43 32.10 -35.22
N LEU A 251 -3.74 31.64 -34.03
CA LEU A 251 -3.92 30.24 -33.73
C LEU A 251 -5.42 29.92 -33.73
N ASP A 252 -5.81 28.78 -34.29
CA ASP A 252 -7.19 28.35 -34.38
C ASP A 252 -7.31 26.85 -34.12
N PRO A 253 -7.82 26.44 -32.95
CA PRO A 253 -8.14 27.27 -31.79
C PRO A 253 -6.86 27.81 -31.06
N ASP A 254 -7.01 28.83 -30.20
CA ASP A 254 -5.94 29.37 -29.38
C ASP A 254 -5.83 28.72 -27.99
N TYR A 255 -6.69 27.76 -27.71
CA TYR A 255 -6.63 26.91 -26.54
C TYR A 255 -7.12 25.48 -26.85
N LEU A 256 -6.66 24.51 -26.06
CA LEU A 256 -7.10 23.12 -26.12
C LEU A 256 -7.53 22.67 -24.72
N ILE A 257 -8.44 21.71 -24.69
CA ILE A 257 -8.95 21.13 -23.45
C ILE A 257 -8.65 19.64 -23.47
N PHE A 258 -8.04 19.18 -22.37
CA PHE A 258 -7.76 17.79 -22.09
C PHE A 258 -8.46 17.36 -20.81
N ASP A 259 -9.03 16.18 -20.77
CA ASP A 259 -9.68 15.62 -19.60
C ASP A 259 -9.40 14.11 -19.47
N ASN A 260 -9.71 13.56 -18.30
CA ASN A 260 -9.57 12.14 -17.99
C ASN A 260 -10.86 11.34 -18.22
N THR A 261 -11.95 11.97 -18.71
CA THR A 261 -13.30 11.38 -18.76
C THR A 261 -13.59 10.61 -20.04
N SER A 262 -12.95 10.99 -21.14
CA SER A 262 -13.00 10.27 -22.41
C SER A 262 -11.71 9.48 -22.56
N SER A 263 -11.83 8.19 -22.90
CA SER A 263 -10.66 7.37 -23.17
C SER A 263 -9.73 8.09 -24.13
N ASP A 264 -8.50 8.36 -23.64
CA ASP A 264 -7.37 8.85 -24.43
C ASP A 264 -7.39 10.29 -24.94
N ASN A 265 -8.31 11.16 -24.43
CA ASN A 265 -8.32 12.58 -24.85
C ASN A 265 -6.96 13.26 -24.57
N TRP A 266 -6.38 12.99 -23.42
CA TRP A 266 -5.12 13.59 -22.99
C TRP A 266 -3.91 13.14 -23.85
N SER A 267 -3.89 11.88 -24.29
CA SER A 267 -2.80 11.29 -25.09
C SER A 267 -3.03 11.41 -26.59
N THR A 268 -4.26 11.68 -27.03
CA THR A 268 -4.59 11.86 -28.43
C THR A 268 -4.20 13.25 -28.90
N PRO A 269 -3.30 13.38 -29.92
CA PRO A 269 -2.92 14.68 -30.41
C PRO A 269 -4.10 15.48 -30.96
N GLN A 270 -4.30 16.69 -30.45
CA GLN A 270 -5.28 17.67 -30.96
C GLN A 270 -4.54 18.66 -31.85
N THR A 271 -5.19 19.13 -32.90
CA THR A 271 -4.59 19.98 -33.92
C THR A 271 -4.94 21.45 -33.71
N ILE A 272 -3.97 22.32 -33.83
CA ILE A 272 -4.09 23.77 -33.95
C ILE A 272 -3.65 24.19 -35.34
N GLN A 273 -4.43 25.03 -35.99
CA GLN A 273 -4.06 25.68 -37.23
C GLN A 273 -3.34 27.00 -36.93
N VAL A 274 -2.26 27.22 -37.64
CA VAL A 274 -1.51 28.49 -37.67
C VAL A 274 -1.89 29.22 -38.96
N VAL A 275 -2.68 30.27 -38.79
CA VAL A 275 -3.30 31.00 -39.91
C VAL A 275 -2.60 32.35 -40.09
N SER A 276 -2.03 32.61 -41.24
CA SER A 276 -1.50 33.94 -41.60
C SER A 276 -2.63 34.90 -41.97
N TYR A 277 -2.45 36.18 -41.69
CA TYR A 277 -3.32 37.23 -42.13
C TYR A 277 -2.91 37.66 -43.56
N ASP A 278 -3.90 37.84 -44.45
CA ASP A 278 -3.71 38.39 -45.79
C ASP A 278 -4.02 39.89 -45.73
N ASP A 279 -3.00 40.75 -45.88
CA ASP A 279 -3.14 42.20 -45.73
C ASP A 279 -2.63 43.02 -46.90
N HIS A 280 -2.15 42.38 -47.96
CA HIS A 280 -1.62 43.00 -49.17
C HIS A 280 -0.35 43.86 -48.96
N LEU A 281 0.36 43.65 -47.86
CA LEU A 281 1.63 44.32 -47.59
C LEU A 281 2.81 43.39 -47.99
N ASP A 282 3.86 43.98 -48.50
CA ASP A 282 5.11 43.30 -48.73
C ASP A 282 5.89 43.27 -47.38
N GLU A 283 5.79 42.15 -46.71
CA GLU A 283 6.36 41.93 -45.36
C GLU A 283 7.63 41.10 -45.47
N GLY A 284 8.71 41.63 -45.23
CA GLY A 284 9.97 40.91 -45.25
C GLY A 284 11.14 41.89 -45.45
N GLU A 285 12.33 41.36 -45.24
CA GLU A 285 13.53 42.07 -45.66
C GLU A 285 13.64 41.98 -47.21
N TYR A 286 14.11 43.01 -47.82
CA TYR A 286 14.33 43.07 -49.26
C TYR A 286 14.99 41.79 -49.80
N GLY A 287 14.26 41.04 -50.62
CA GLY A 287 14.68 39.77 -51.17
C GLY A 287 14.49 38.55 -50.24
N LYS A 288 13.72 38.67 -49.14
CA LYS A 288 13.30 37.58 -48.27
C LYS A 288 11.81 37.76 -47.91
N ASP A 289 10.97 37.05 -48.63
CA ASP A 289 9.50 37.16 -48.52
C ASP A 289 8.90 36.30 -47.36
N ASN A 290 9.74 35.74 -46.49
CA ASN A 290 9.28 34.86 -45.41
C ASN A 290 9.62 35.45 -44.04
N GLN A 291 8.63 35.42 -43.14
CA GLN A 291 8.78 35.77 -41.74
C GLN A 291 8.77 34.52 -40.88
N THR A 292 9.38 34.59 -39.70
CA THR A 292 9.38 33.52 -38.69
C THR A 292 8.63 33.99 -37.47
N PHE A 293 7.67 33.21 -37.02
CA PHE A 293 6.87 33.43 -35.82
C PHE A 293 7.12 32.33 -34.80
N ASN A 294 7.07 32.66 -33.52
CA ASN A 294 7.11 31.69 -32.44
C ASN A 294 5.71 31.46 -31.91
N VAL A 295 5.44 30.21 -31.53
CA VAL A 295 4.25 29.80 -30.80
C VAL A 295 4.70 29.24 -29.43
N TRP A 296 4.06 29.67 -28.36
CA TRP A 296 4.42 29.24 -27.00
C TRP A 296 3.17 29.04 -26.14
N LEU A 297 3.38 28.36 -25.01
CA LEU A 297 2.34 28.25 -23.97
C LEU A 297 2.17 29.57 -23.25
N LYS A 298 0.92 30.01 -23.10
CA LYS A 298 0.58 31.24 -22.40
C LYS A 298 0.35 30.92 -20.92
N ASN A 299 1.10 31.55 -20.03
CA ASN A 299 0.90 31.47 -18.59
C ASN A 299 -0.37 32.19 -18.15
#